data_2b0cd4f34c8e6e2fb9a183580fd38cfd
#
_entry.id   2b0cd4f34c8e6e2fb9a183580fd38cfd
#
_cell.length_a   1.000
_cell.length_b   1.000
_cell.length_c   1.000
_cell.angle_alpha   90.00
_cell.angle_beta   90.00
_cell.angle_gamma   90.00
#
_symmetry.space_group_name_H-M   'P 1'
#
loop_
_entity.id
_entity.type
_entity.pdbx_description
1 polymer ?
#
loop_
_entity_poly.entity_id
_entity_poly.type
_entity_poly.pdbx_seq_one_letter_code
_entity_poly.pdbx_strand_id
1 'polypeptide(L)'
;MTDMAGQKAGKHVAVLMGGFSSERPVSLSSGTACAQTLEECGYRVTRIDVDRNVASVLAELKPDVAFNALHGPFGEDGAIQGVLEYLQIPYTHSGVLASALAMDKDRAKKVAAAAGVAVAPSLLLNRFEIGSEHPMKPPYVVKPVREGSSFGVVIVKEDQTHPPQIISSAEWNYGAEVLVEKYIAGRELTCAVMGDRAMDVCEIIPVGHQFYDYDSKYVAGASTHVCPAKILPNIYQKYKQWPLRRIGQSGVGA
;
A
#
# COMPACT_ATOMS: atom_id res chain seq x y z
N MET A 1 14.13 -27.03 20.07
CA MET A 1 14.46 -25.68 19.62
C MET A 1 15.65 -25.79 18.70
N THR A 2 15.39 -26.02 17.40
CA THR A 2 16.41 -26.13 16.36
C THR A 2 17.10 -24.78 16.22
N ASP A 3 18.40 -24.81 16.16
CA ASP A 3 19.33 -23.67 16.10
C ASP A 3 19.00 -22.71 14.93
N MET A 4 18.05 -21.80 15.15
CA MET A 4 17.69 -20.74 14.22
C MET A 4 18.80 -19.68 14.13
N ALA A 5 19.72 -19.61 15.08
CA ALA A 5 20.83 -18.64 15.07
C ALA A 5 21.92 -19.01 14.03
N GLY A 6 22.20 -20.30 13.85
CA GLY A 6 23.19 -20.76 12.91
C GLY A 6 22.80 -20.64 11.43
N GLN A 7 21.47 -20.59 11.12
CA GLN A 7 20.98 -20.41 9.76
C GLN A 7 20.93 -18.94 9.30
N LYS A 8 20.98 -17.98 10.22
CA LYS A 8 20.94 -16.54 9.94
C LYS A 8 22.32 -15.94 9.70
N ALA A 9 23.35 -16.47 10.37
CA ALA A 9 24.73 -15.99 10.27
C ALA A 9 25.24 -16.20 8.83
N GLY A 10 25.37 -15.09 8.09
CA GLY A 10 25.95 -15.07 6.74
C GLY A 10 24.97 -14.85 5.60
N LYS A 11 23.64 -14.94 5.79
CA LYS A 11 22.69 -14.59 4.71
C LYS A 11 22.77 -13.11 4.36
N HIS A 12 22.84 -12.85 3.06
CA HIS A 12 22.96 -11.50 2.51
C HIS A 12 21.60 -10.97 2.11
N VAL A 13 21.18 -9.90 2.77
CA VAL A 13 19.91 -9.19 2.50
C VAL A 13 20.20 -7.89 1.77
N ALA A 14 19.64 -7.71 0.58
CA ALA A 14 19.59 -6.42 -0.09
C ALA A 14 18.32 -5.67 0.37
N VAL A 15 18.46 -4.55 1.05
CA VAL A 15 17.34 -3.69 1.43
C VAL A 15 17.16 -2.65 0.33
N LEU A 16 16.06 -2.77 -0.43
CA LEU A 16 15.68 -1.85 -1.49
C LEU A 16 14.88 -0.69 -0.91
N MET A 17 15.36 0.53 -1.06
CA MET A 17 14.74 1.74 -0.52
C MET A 17 14.91 2.93 -1.45
N GLY A 18 14.29 4.05 -1.17
CA GLY A 18 14.32 5.25 -2.00
C GLY A 18 13.38 5.14 -3.21
N GLY A 19 13.93 4.97 -4.40
CA GLY A 19 13.16 4.85 -5.64
C GLY A 19 12.65 6.18 -6.18
N PHE A 20 11.65 6.13 -7.09
CA PHE A 20 11.20 7.26 -7.90
C PHE A 20 9.85 7.84 -7.49
N SER A 21 9.12 7.18 -6.58
CA SER A 21 7.78 7.60 -6.21
C SER A 21 7.78 8.86 -5.34
N SER A 22 6.63 9.49 -5.23
CA SER A 22 6.36 10.58 -4.27
C SER A 22 6.60 10.16 -2.80
N GLU A 23 6.61 8.85 -2.53
CA GLU A 23 6.84 8.25 -1.21
C GLU A 23 8.33 7.96 -0.91
N ARG A 24 9.26 8.43 -1.75
CA ARG A 24 10.70 8.23 -1.56
C ARG A 24 11.21 8.55 -0.14
N PRO A 25 10.82 9.68 0.51
CA PRO A 25 11.27 9.97 1.88
C PRO A 25 10.81 8.91 2.90
N VAL A 26 9.59 8.39 2.74
CA VAL A 26 9.04 7.32 3.58
C VAL A 26 9.83 6.04 3.37
N SER A 27 10.11 5.69 2.11
CA SER A 27 10.90 4.51 1.75
C SER A 27 12.32 4.57 2.32
N LEU A 28 12.99 5.70 2.27
CA LEU A 28 14.32 5.87 2.87
C LEU A 28 14.29 5.72 4.39
N SER A 29 13.27 6.26 5.06
CA SER A 29 13.09 6.14 6.51
C SER A 29 12.84 4.69 6.92
N SER A 30 11.83 4.05 6.36
CA SER A 30 11.47 2.65 6.67
C SER A 30 12.58 1.67 6.28
N GLY A 31 13.19 1.87 5.12
CA GLY A 31 14.30 1.03 4.66
C GLY A 31 15.53 1.12 5.56
N THR A 32 15.85 2.32 6.06
CA THR A 32 16.96 2.52 7.01
C THR A 32 16.70 1.78 8.32
N ALA A 33 15.50 1.93 8.89
CA ALA A 33 15.11 1.26 10.13
C ALA A 33 15.11 -0.27 9.98
N CYS A 34 14.54 -0.78 8.88
CA CYS A 34 14.53 -2.22 8.60
C CYS A 34 15.95 -2.76 8.39
N ALA A 35 16.81 -2.05 7.67
CA ALA A 35 18.20 -2.44 7.46
C ALA A 35 18.99 -2.54 8.77
N GLN A 36 18.84 -1.54 9.64
CA GLN A 36 19.45 -1.55 10.95
C GLN A 36 18.98 -2.75 11.79
N THR A 37 17.67 -2.99 11.84
CA THR A 37 17.12 -4.14 12.58
C THR A 37 17.63 -5.48 12.04
N LEU A 38 17.75 -5.61 10.71
CA LEU A 38 18.29 -6.83 10.10
C LEU A 38 19.76 -7.04 10.47
N GLU A 39 20.57 -5.97 10.52
CA GLU A 39 21.97 -6.03 10.99
C GLU A 39 22.04 -6.47 12.46
N GLU A 40 21.20 -5.88 13.32
CA GLU A 40 21.09 -6.26 14.74
C GLU A 40 20.66 -7.74 14.91
N CYS A 41 19.87 -8.26 13.96
CA CYS A 41 19.51 -9.68 13.90
C CYS A 41 20.60 -10.60 13.35
N GLY A 42 21.78 -10.06 12.96
CA GLY A 42 22.93 -10.82 12.49
C GLY A 42 22.96 -11.14 11.00
N TYR A 43 22.12 -10.49 10.17
CA TYR A 43 22.22 -10.59 8.71
C TYR A 43 23.32 -9.68 8.15
N ARG A 44 23.94 -10.11 7.06
CA ARG A 44 24.75 -9.20 6.23
C ARG A 44 23.80 -8.35 5.39
N VAL A 45 23.84 -7.04 5.51
CA VAL A 45 22.90 -6.13 4.85
C VAL A 45 23.62 -5.22 3.86
N THR A 46 23.05 -5.07 2.66
CA THR A 46 23.39 -4.00 1.71
C THR A 46 22.17 -3.14 1.47
N ARG A 47 22.29 -1.84 1.79
CA ARG A 47 21.27 -0.84 1.50
C ARG A 47 21.41 -0.39 0.06
N ILE A 48 20.33 -0.45 -0.72
CA ILE A 48 20.29 -0.04 -2.13
C ILE A 48 19.28 1.10 -2.25
N ASP A 49 19.77 2.30 -2.49
CA ASP A 49 18.91 3.40 -2.95
C ASP A 49 18.61 3.17 -4.43
N VAL A 50 17.36 2.78 -4.72
CA VAL A 50 16.98 2.24 -6.02
C VAL A 50 16.92 3.33 -7.08
N ASP A 51 17.70 3.11 -8.13
CA ASP A 51 17.73 3.90 -9.35
C ASP A 51 17.51 3.01 -10.60
N ARG A 52 17.71 3.58 -11.80
CA ARG A 52 17.52 2.87 -13.08
C ARG A 52 18.51 1.71 -13.30
N ASN A 53 19.58 1.63 -12.51
CA ASN A 53 20.61 0.59 -12.60
C ASN A 53 20.34 -0.59 -11.66
N VAL A 54 19.22 -0.59 -10.93
CA VAL A 54 18.93 -1.58 -9.88
C VAL A 54 19.06 -3.02 -10.35
N ALA A 55 18.68 -3.33 -11.59
CA ALA A 55 18.79 -4.68 -12.14
C ALA A 55 20.26 -5.13 -12.26
N SER A 56 21.15 -4.24 -12.73
CA SER A 56 22.59 -4.52 -12.83
C SER A 56 23.21 -4.66 -11.44
N VAL A 57 22.88 -3.75 -10.53
CA VAL A 57 23.36 -3.79 -9.14
C VAL A 57 22.99 -5.12 -8.47
N LEU A 58 21.73 -5.55 -8.60
CA LEU A 58 21.27 -6.82 -8.04
C LEU A 58 21.90 -8.04 -8.70
N ALA A 59 22.11 -8.01 -10.02
CA ALA A 59 22.76 -9.10 -10.77
C ALA A 59 24.23 -9.30 -10.35
N GLU A 60 24.94 -8.21 -10.03
CA GLU A 60 26.32 -8.25 -9.53
C GLU A 60 26.37 -8.64 -8.05
N LEU A 61 25.49 -8.06 -7.22
CA LEU A 61 25.44 -8.26 -5.78
C LEU A 61 25.06 -9.69 -5.38
N LYS A 62 24.14 -10.30 -6.12
CA LYS A 62 23.59 -11.65 -5.88
C LYS A 62 23.22 -11.90 -4.41
N PRO A 63 22.31 -11.11 -3.84
CA PRO A 63 21.89 -11.32 -2.46
C PRO A 63 21.09 -12.62 -2.33
N ASP A 64 21.06 -13.20 -1.12
CA ASP A 64 20.22 -14.36 -0.82
C ASP A 64 18.73 -14.00 -0.81
N VAL A 65 18.39 -12.73 -0.50
CA VAL A 65 17.02 -12.22 -0.46
C VAL A 65 17.01 -10.69 -0.60
N ALA A 66 15.99 -10.17 -1.25
CA ALA A 66 15.71 -8.74 -1.27
C ALA A 66 14.60 -8.39 -0.27
N PHE A 67 14.89 -7.47 0.64
CA PHE A 67 13.87 -6.84 1.49
C PHE A 67 13.39 -5.57 0.77
N ASN A 68 12.16 -5.62 0.27
CA ASN A 68 11.59 -4.48 -0.44
C ASN A 68 10.96 -3.48 0.55
N ALA A 69 11.61 -2.34 0.74
CA ALA A 69 11.11 -1.20 1.50
C ALA A 69 10.73 -0.02 0.60
N LEU A 70 10.55 -0.26 -0.70
CA LEU A 70 10.02 0.74 -1.63
C LEU A 70 8.52 0.94 -1.40
N HIS A 71 8.04 2.13 -1.71
CA HIS A 71 6.63 2.50 -1.64
C HIS A 71 6.16 3.09 -2.98
N GLY A 72 4.86 2.90 -3.26
CA GLY A 72 4.21 3.46 -4.44
C GLY A 72 4.67 2.85 -5.78
N PRO A 73 4.52 3.61 -6.88
CA PRO A 73 4.92 3.18 -8.21
C PRO A 73 6.38 2.72 -8.29
N PHE A 74 6.65 1.69 -9.08
CA PHE A 74 7.90 0.95 -9.21
C PHE A 74 8.30 0.11 -7.99
N GLY A 75 7.74 0.34 -6.81
CA GLY A 75 8.01 -0.41 -5.58
C GLY A 75 6.94 -1.44 -5.25
N GLU A 76 5.66 -1.07 -5.47
CA GLU A 76 4.50 -1.87 -5.05
C GLU A 76 3.58 -2.27 -6.22
N ASP A 77 3.97 -1.98 -7.46
CA ASP A 77 3.16 -2.17 -8.69
C ASP A 77 3.56 -3.38 -9.55
N GLY A 78 4.49 -4.21 -9.06
CA GLY A 78 4.98 -5.39 -9.79
C GLY A 78 6.26 -5.13 -10.59
N ALA A 79 6.71 -3.87 -10.74
CA ALA A 79 7.90 -3.55 -11.55
C ALA A 79 9.19 -4.11 -10.93
N ILE A 80 9.49 -3.76 -9.69
CA ILE A 80 10.69 -4.30 -9.00
C ILE A 80 10.56 -5.80 -8.76
N GLN A 81 9.35 -6.30 -8.47
CA GLN A 81 9.10 -7.72 -8.32
C GLN A 81 9.47 -8.49 -9.58
N GLY A 82 9.11 -7.96 -10.77
CA GLY A 82 9.49 -8.55 -12.06
C GLY A 82 11.00 -8.62 -12.29
N VAL A 83 11.75 -7.60 -11.85
CA VAL A 83 13.22 -7.62 -11.89
C VAL A 83 13.77 -8.73 -10.98
N LEU A 84 13.25 -8.85 -9.76
CA LEU A 84 13.67 -9.84 -8.79
C LEU A 84 13.34 -11.27 -9.24
N GLU A 85 12.14 -11.49 -9.80
CA GLU A 85 11.76 -12.77 -10.42
C GLU A 85 12.72 -13.17 -11.54
N TYR A 86 13.03 -12.23 -12.45
CA TYR A 86 13.94 -12.49 -13.57
C TYR A 86 15.35 -12.84 -13.10
N LEU A 87 15.81 -12.20 -12.02
CA LEU A 87 17.11 -12.47 -11.40
C LEU A 87 17.09 -13.67 -10.44
N GLN A 88 15.94 -14.31 -10.23
CA GLN A 88 15.74 -15.43 -9.30
C GLN A 88 16.17 -15.08 -7.85
N ILE A 89 15.93 -13.84 -7.44
CA ILE A 89 16.21 -13.36 -6.08
C ILE A 89 14.89 -13.41 -5.29
N PRO A 90 14.80 -14.24 -4.23
CA PRO A 90 13.66 -14.22 -3.32
C PRO A 90 13.46 -12.84 -2.71
N TYR A 91 12.21 -12.44 -2.47
CA TYR A 91 11.92 -11.10 -1.95
C TYR A 91 10.74 -11.11 -0.98
N THR A 92 10.66 -10.07 -0.16
CA THR A 92 9.49 -9.79 0.66
C THR A 92 8.39 -9.14 -0.18
N HIS A 93 7.15 -9.24 0.27
CA HIS A 93 5.94 -8.74 -0.39
C HIS A 93 5.29 -9.74 -1.37
N SER A 94 4.17 -9.30 -1.96
CA SER A 94 3.40 -10.06 -2.93
C SER A 94 4.12 -10.11 -4.29
N GLY A 95 3.82 -11.13 -5.08
CA GLY A 95 4.37 -11.29 -6.43
C GLY A 95 3.86 -10.27 -7.44
N VAL A 96 4.39 -10.35 -8.66
CA VAL A 96 4.16 -9.38 -9.76
C VAL A 96 2.67 -9.09 -10.00
N LEU A 97 1.86 -10.14 -10.24
CA LEU A 97 0.45 -9.97 -10.58
C LEU A 97 -0.35 -9.35 -9.43
N ALA A 98 -0.11 -9.80 -8.20
CA ALA A 98 -0.83 -9.31 -7.03
C ALA A 98 -0.49 -7.84 -6.75
N SER A 99 0.79 -7.47 -6.84
CA SER A 99 1.26 -6.10 -6.67
C SER A 99 0.67 -5.17 -7.75
N ALA A 100 0.76 -5.55 -9.02
CA ALA A 100 0.22 -4.76 -10.13
C ALA A 100 -1.31 -4.57 -10.01
N LEU A 101 -2.03 -5.62 -9.61
CA LEU A 101 -3.48 -5.55 -9.41
C LEU A 101 -3.85 -4.67 -8.21
N ALA A 102 -3.13 -4.81 -7.09
CA ALA A 102 -3.42 -4.07 -5.86
C ALA A 102 -3.15 -2.57 -6.01
N MET A 103 -2.15 -2.19 -6.81
CA MET A 103 -1.84 -0.78 -7.08
C MET A 103 -2.97 -0.08 -7.84
N ASP A 104 -3.65 -0.76 -8.77
CA ASP A 104 -4.77 -0.22 -9.54
C ASP A 104 -6.08 -0.38 -8.77
N LYS A 105 -6.55 0.70 -8.15
CA LYS A 105 -7.73 0.67 -7.26
C LYS A 105 -9.01 0.23 -7.94
N ASP A 106 -9.22 0.58 -9.22
CA ASP A 106 -10.42 0.19 -9.96
C ASP A 106 -10.41 -1.32 -10.24
N ARG A 107 -9.30 -1.85 -10.70
CA ARG A 107 -9.13 -3.29 -10.96
C ARG A 107 -9.15 -4.10 -9.67
N ALA A 108 -8.45 -3.64 -8.63
CA ALA A 108 -8.45 -4.28 -7.31
C ALA A 108 -9.87 -4.39 -6.74
N LYS A 109 -10.68 -3.33 -6.87
CA LYS A 109 -12.08 -3.34 -6.43
C LYS A 109 -12.94 -4.31 -7.23
N LYS A 110 -12.78 -4.37 -8.56
CA LYS A 110 -13.53 -5.30 -9.41
C LYS A 110 -13.24 -6.76 -9.04
N VAL A 111 -11.97 -7.09 -8.83
CA VAL A 111 -11.56 -8.45 -8.39
C VAL A 111 -12.07 -8.74 -6.99
N ALA A 112 -11.93 -7.79 -6.06
CA ALA A 112 -12.43 -7.95 -4.69
C ALA A 112 -13.96 -8.16 -4.66
N ALA A 113 -14.72 -7.39 -5.45
CA ALA A 113 -16.17 -7.54 -5.55
C ALA A 113 -16.57 -8.90 -6.15
N ALA A 114 -15.89 -9.36 -7.21
CA ALA A 114 -16.10 -10.68 -7.79
C ALA A 114 -15.81 -11.81 -6.79
N ALA A 115 -14.89 -11.57 -5.85
CA ALA A 115 -14.58 -12.47 -4.73
C ALA A 115 -15.56 -12.34 -3.53
N GLY A 116 -16.65 -11.59 -3.67
CA GLY A 116 -17.66 -11.41 -2.62
C GLY A 116 -17.23 -10.46 -1.49
N VAL A 117 -16.16 -9.67 -1.67
CA VAL A 117 -15.76 -8.64 -0.73
C VAL A 117 -16.59 -7.37 -0.98
N ALA A 118 -17.23 -6.85 0.05
CA ALA A 118 -17.95 -5.59 -0.05
C ALA A 118 -16.97 -4.44 -0.38
N VAL A 119 -17.29 -3.68 -1.43
CA VAL A 119 -16.53 -2.50 -1.85
C VAL A 119 -17.47 -1.30 -1.95
N ALA A 120 -16.97 -0.10 -1.67
CA ALA A 120 -17.77 1.11 -1.83
C ALA A 120 -18.14 1.31 -3.32
N PRO A 121 -19.37 1.76 -3.66
CA PRO A 121 -19.72 2.14 -5.03
C PRO A 121 -18.75 3.17 -5.58
N SER A 122 -18.32 3.00 -6.83
CA SER A 122 -17.35 3.91 -7.44
C SER A 122 -17.51 4.02 -8.95
N LEU A 123 -17.00 5.10 -9.51
CA LEU A 123 -16.90 5.42 -10.92
C LEU A 123 -15.43 5.67 -11.27
N LEU A 124 -14.98 5.10 -12.39
CA LEU A 124 -13.70 5.46 -13.01
C LEU A 124 -13.98 6.54 -14.05
N LEU A 125 -13.38 7.70 -13.90
CA LEU A 125 -13.63 8.86 -14.76
C LEU A 125 -12.31 9.49 -15.21
N ASN A 126 -12.34 10.17 -16.34
CA ASN A 126 -11.30 11.13 -16.68
C ASN A 126 -11.58 12.43 -15.88
N ARG A 127 -10.60 12.91 -15.12
CA ARG A 127 -10.75 14.10 -14.27
C ARG A 127 -11.10 15.38 -15.03
N PHE A 128 -10.73 15.46 -16.29
CA PHE A 128 -11.06 16.60 -17.16
C PHE A 128 -12.50 16.58 -17.68
N GLU A 129 -13.18 15.43 -17.55
CA GLU A 129 -14.59 15.29 -17.89
C GLU A 129 -15.51 15.55 -16.68
N ILE A 130 -14.94 15.71 -15.49
CA ILE A 130 -15.68 16.15 -14.29
C ILE A 130 -15.94 17.66 -14.44
N GLY A 131 -17.14 17.99 -14.87
CA GLY A 131 -17.57 19.37 -15.07
C GLY A 131 -18.00 20.07 -13.78
N SER A 132 -18.98 20.96 -13.89
CA SER A 132 -19.57 21.67 -12.75
C SER A 132 -20.58 20.82 -11.95
N GLU A 133 -21.04 19.72 -12.50
CA GLU A 133 -21.97 18.83 -11.82
C GLU A 133 -21.26 17.71 -11.09
N HIS A 134 -21.82 17.29 -9.95
CA HIS A 134 -21.28 16.17 -9.19
C HIS A 134 -21.46 14.85 -9.95
N PRO A 135 -20.37 14.08 -10.18
CA PRO A 135 -20.47 12.77 -10.84
C PRO A 135 -21.19 11.73 -9.96
N MET A 136 -21.28 12.00 -8.67
CA MET A 136 -21.95 11.17 -7.67
C MET A 136 -22.54 12.07 -6.58
N LYS A 137 -23.67 11.66 -5.98
CA LYS A 137 -24.24 12.40 -4.84
C LYS A 137 -23.24 12.53 -3.69
N PRO A 138 -22.93 13.73 -3.21
CA PRO A 138 -22.08 13.93 -2.02
C PRO A 138 -22.67 13.26 -0.76
N PRO A 139 -21.83 12.84 0.22
CA PRO A 139 -20.38 12.97 0.21
C PRO A 139 -19.72 11.85 -0.59
N TYR A 140 -18.61 12.18 -1.27
CA TYR A 140 -17.79 11.22 -2.00
C TYR A 140 -16.31 11.58 -1.94
N VAL A 141 -15.46 10.65 -2.36
CA VAL A 141 -14.00 10.80 -2.41
C VAL A 141 -13.54 10.72 -3.85
N VAL A 142 -12.69 11.65 -4.27
CA VAL A 142 -11.94 11.57 -5.52
C VAL A 142 -10.50 11.23 -5.19
N LYS A 143 -9.94 10.24 -5.87
CA LYS A 143 -8.56 9.80 -5.62
C LYS A 143 -7.90 9.28 -6.91
N PRO A 144 -6.57 9.41 -7.04
CA PRO A 144 -5.84 8.80 -8.15
C PRO A 144 -6.01 7.29 -8.16
N VAL A 145 -6.04 6.70 -9.37
CA VAL A 145 -6.21 5.25 -9.52
C VAL A 145 -5.00 4.48 -9.00
N ARG A 146 -3.77 5.01 -9.20
CA ARG A 146 -2.50 4.28 -9.00
C ARG A 146 -1.52 4.97 -8.07
N GLU A 147 -2.00 5.78 -7.13
CA GLU A 147 -1.16 6.40 -6.09
C GLU A 147 -1.40 5.77 -4.72
N GLY A 148 -0.39 5.84 -3.84
CA GLY A 148 -0.45 5.44 -2.44
C GLY A 148 -0.61 6.61 -1.48
N SER A 149 -0.46 6.35 -0.19
CA SER A 149 -0.31 7.29 0.93
C SER A 149 -1.24 8.50 0.97
N SER A 150 -2.46 8.35 0.46
CA SER A 150 -3.48 9.42 0.40
C SER A 150 -3.10 10.62 -0.47
N PHE A 151 -2.07 10.51 -1.32
CA PHE A 151 -1.76 11.56 -2.29
C PHE A 151 -2.93 11.80 -3.25
N GLY A 152 -3.25 13.07 -3.48
CA GLY A 152 -4.32 13.47 -4.37
C GLY A 152 -5.74 13.09 -3.93
N VAL A 153 -5.94 12.69 -2.68
CA VAL A 153 -7.27 12.37 -2.14
C VAL A 153 -8.02 13.67 -1.84
N VAL A 154 -9.21 13.81 -2.41
CA VAL A 154 -10.12 14.94 -2.18
C VAL A 154 -11.46 14.42 -1.68
N ILE A 155 -11.89 14.86 -0.50
CA ILE A 155 -13.21 14.55 0.05
C ILE A 155 -14.18 15.67 -0.31
N VAL A 156 -15.24 15.31 -1.02
CA VAL A 156 -16.33 16.22 -1.37
C VAL A 156 -17.45 16.05 -0.36
N LYS A 157 -17.73 17.10 0.41
CA LYS A 157 -18.71 17.11 1.51
C LYS A 157 -20.13 17.37 1.01
N GLU A 158 -21.12 17.10 1.86
CA GLU A 158 -22.55 17.29 1.53
C GLU A 158 -22.94 18.73 1.22
N ASP A 159 -22.24 19.70 1.82
CA ASP A 159 -22.50 21.14 1.67
C ASP A 159 -21.82 21.76 0.44
N GLN A 160 -20.97 21.03 -0.26
CA GLN A 160 -20.35 21.52 -1.49
C GLN A 160 -21.31 21.42 -2.66
N THR A 161 -21.51 22.54 -3.35
CA THR A 161 -22.45 22.64 -4.49
C THR A 161 -21.84 22.22 -5.82
N HIS A 162 -20.51 22.14 -5.89
CA HIS A 162 -19.75 21.77 -7.09
C HIS A 162 -18.53 20.94 -6.72
N PRO A 163 -18.02 20.09 -7.64
CA PRO A 163 -16.74 19.43 -7.46
C PRO A 163 -15.60 20.43 -7.26
N PRO A 164 -14.62 20.17 -6.37
CA PRO A 164 -13.49 21.06 -6.15
C PRO A 164 -12.65 21.25 -7.41
N GLN A 165 -12.33 22.49 -7.77
CA GLN A 165 -11.57 22.84 -8.97
C GLN A 165 -10.18 22.21 -9.02
N ILE A 166 -9.57 21.91 -7.87
CA ILE A 166 -8.27 21.25 -7.80
C ILE A 166 -8.23 19.96 -8.63
N ILE A 167 -9.34 19.22 -8.72
CA ILE A 167 -9.41 17.94 -9.44
C ILE A 167 -9.08 18.11 -10.93
N SER A 168 -9.52 19.22 -11.55
CA SER A 168 -9.27 19.52 -12.97
C SER A 168 -8.07 20.44 -13.20
N SER A 169 -7.46 20.97 -12.14
CA SER A 169 -6.35 21.92 -12.23
C SER A 169 -5.02 21.27 -12.65
N ALA A 170 -4.07 22.10 -13.08
CA ALA A 170 -2.71 21.67 -13.39
C ALA A 170 -1.90 21.26 -12.16
N GLU A 171 -2.33 21.66 -10.96
CA GLU A 171 -1.69 21.31 -9.70
C GLU A 171 -1.90 19.83 -9.33
N TRP A 172 -2.96 19.21 -9.86
CA TRP A 172 -3.18 17.78 -9.74
C TRP A 172 -2.35 17.03 -10.80
N ASN A 173 -1.22 16.46 -10.42
CA ASN A 173 -0.29 15.73 -11.32
C ASN A 173 -0.25 14.21 -11.04
N TYR A 174 -1.38 13.63 -10.65
CA TYR A 174 -1.53 12.19 -10.36
C TYR A 174 -2.19 11.41 -11.52
N GLY A 175 -2.05 11.90 -12.75
CA GLY A 175 -2.63 11.27 -13.95
C GLY A 175 -4.03 11.80 -14.30
N ALA A 176 -4.57 11.29 -15.41
CA ALA A 176 -5.87 11.73 -15.93
C ALA A 176 -7.04 10.92 -15.35
N GLU A 177 -6.83 9.65 -15.03
CA GLU A 177 -7.87 8.77 -14.47
C GLU A 177 -8.00 8.96 -12.96
N VAL A 178 -9.23 9.14 -12.49
CA VAL A 178 -9.59 9.23 -11.08
C VAL A 178 -10.67 8.24 -10.73
N LEU A 179 -10.61 7.71 -9.52
CA LEU A 179 -11.67 6.95 -8.92
C LEU A 179 -12.52 7.89 -8.06
N VAL A 180 -13.80 8.04 -8.43
CA VAL A 180 -14.81 8.72 -7.62
C VAL A 180 -15.55 7.66 -6.83
N GLU A 181 -15.51 7.73 -5.51
CA GLU A 181 -16.00 6.68 -4.64
C GLU A 181 -16.91 7.24 -3.56
N LYS A 182 -18.04 6.57 -3.28
CA LYS A 182 -18.92 6.96 -2.19
C LYS A 182 -18.15 7.03 -0.88
N TYR A 183 -18.25 8.15 -0.17
CA TYR A 183 -17.68 8.27 1.17
C TYR A 183 -18.43 7.36 2.15
N ILE A 184 -17.70 6.54 2.87
CA ILE A 184 -18.24 5.66 3.90
C ILE A 184 -17.77 6.18 5.26
N ALA A 185 -18.69 6.78 5.99
CA ALA A 185 -18.43 7.21 7.37
C ALA A 185 -18.25 6.00 8.29
N GLY A 186 -17.31 6.07 9.22
CA GLY A 186 -17.09 4.98 10.18
C GLY A 186 -15.69 4.96 10.75
N ARG A 187 -15.39 3.86 11.43
CA ARG A 187 -14.08 3.58 12.01
C ARG A 187 -13.15 3.00 10.95
N GLU A 188 -11.91 3.41 10.95
CA GLU A 188 -10.90 2.89 10.03
C GLU A 188 -10.19 1.68 10.68
N LEU A 189 -10.30 0.53 10.02
CA LEU A 189 -9.75 -0.73 10.49
C LEU A 189 -8.85 -1.33 9.42
N THR A 190 -7.72 -1.89 9.84
CA THR A 190 -6.82 -2.65 8.98
C THR A 190 -6.48 -4.00 9.57
N CYS A 191 -6.10 -4.96 8.73
CA CYS A 191 -5.63 -6.27 9.15
C CYS A 191 -4.48 -6.69 8.25
N ALA A 192 -3.29 -6.79 8.81
CA ALA A 192 -2.13 -7.27 8.09
C ALA A 192 -2.23 -8.78 7.83
N VAL A 193 -1.68 -9.23 6.71
CA VAL A 193 -1.60 -10.65 6.34
C VAL A 193 -0.15 -11.02 6.12
N MET A 194 0.27 -12.15 6.68
CA MET A 194 1.61 -12.71 6.51
C MET A 194 1.47 -14.17 6.04
N GLY A 195 1.83 -14.43 4.79
CA GLY A 195 1.53 -15.71 4.14
C GLY A 195 0.02 -15.94 4.06
N ASP A 196 -0.45 -17.04 4.62
CA ASP A 196 -1.87 -17.42 4.71
C ASP A 196 -2.54 -17.02 6.05
N ARG A 197 -1.82 -16.29 6.91
CA ARG A 197 -2.26 -15.93 8.25
C ARG A 197 -2.66 -14.46 8.36
N ALA A 198 -3.93 -14.20 8.69
CA ALA A 198 -4.37 -12.88 9.12
C ALA A 198 -3.87 -12.59 10.54
N MET A 199 -3.23 -11.43 10.69
CA MET A 199 -2.75 -10.91 11.96
C MET A 199 -3.92 -10.31 12.76
N ASP A 200 -3.64 -9.50 13.77
CA ASP A 200 -4.70 -8.83 14.52
C ASP A 200 -5.28 -7.64 13.75
N VAL A 201 -6.56 -7.36 14.01
CA VAL A 201 -7.23 -6.17 13.49
C VAL A 201 -6.76 -4.96 14.28
N CYS A 202 -6.29 -3.95 13.58
CA CYS A 202 -5.87 -2.67 14.15
C CYS A 202 -6.86 -1.58 13.76
N GLU A 203 -7.25 -0.75 14.72
CA GLU A 203 -8.01 0.47 14.47
C GLU A 203 -7.05 1.64 14.34
N ILE A 204 -7.26 2.46 13.32
CA ILE A 204 -6.51 3.67 13.03
C ILE A 204 -7.39 4.87 13.38
N ILE A 205 -6.93 5.72 14.28
CA ILE A 205 -7.66 6.89 14.77
C ILE A 205 -6.82 8.13 14.45
N PRO A 206 -7.16 8.92 13.41
CA PRO A 206 -6.48 10.18 13.14
C PRO A 206 -6.68 11.16 14.30
N VAL A 207 -5.63 11.90 14.67
CA VAL A 207 -5.65 12.90 15.75
C VAL A 207 -5.51 14.28 15.13
N GLY A 208 -6.55 15.11 15.26
CA GLY A 208 -6.56 16.45 14.65
C GLY A 208 -6.82 16.49 13.13
N HIS A 209 -7.02 15.34 12.50
CA HIS A 209 -7.31 15.20 11.08
C HIS A 209 -8.71 14.65 10.84
N GLN A 210 -9.34 15.01 9.71
CA GLN A 210 -10.68 14.53 9.35
C GLN A 210 -10.68 13.11 8.79
N PHE A 211 -9.55 12.65 8.26
CA PHE A 211 -9.34 11.31 7.71
C PHE A 211 -7.86 10.94 7.81
N TYR A 212 -7.52 9.72 7.48
CA TYR A 212 -6.15 9.21 7.51
C TYR A 212 -5.37 9.67 6.27
N ASP A 213 -4.98 10.97 6.29
CA ASP A 213 -4.19 11.63 5.24
C ASP A 213 -2.69 11.36 5.39
N TYR A 214 -1.87 12.01 4.56
CA TYR A 214 -0.42 11.84 4.59
C TYR A 214 0.18 12.23 5.94
N ASP A 215 -0.23 13.38 6.49
CA ASP A 215 0.31 13.86 7.77
C ASP A 215 -0.11 12.92 8.92
N SER A 216 -1.35 12.46 8.94
CA SER A 216 -1.80 11.49 9.95
C SER A 216 -1.11 10.13 9.85
N LYS A 217 -0.52 9.78 8.69
CA LYS A 217 0.26 8.55 8.51
C LYS A 217 1.70 8.66 9.01
N TYR A 218 2.35 9.80 8.78
CA TYR A 218 3.80 9.91 8.89
C TYR A 218 4.29 10.95 9.89
N VAL A 219 3.44 11.86 10.39
CA VAL A 219 3.80 12.79 11.46
C VAL A 219 3.59 12.11 12.81
N ALA A 220 4.60 12.16 13.66
CA ALA A 220 4.53 11.55 14.98
C ALA A 220 3.39 12.14 15.83
N GLY A 221 2.53 11.27 16.36
CA GLY A 221 1.38 11.66 17.19
C GLY A 221 0.14 12.10 16.41
N ALA A 222 0.18 12.17 15.07
CA ALA A 222 -0.97 12.53 14.24
C ALA A 222 -1.98 11.38 14.04
N SER A 223 -1.68 10.18 14.51
CA SER A 223 -2.61 9.06 14.59
C SER A 223 -2.35 8.18 15.81
N THR A 224 -3.40 7.48 16.27
CA THR A 224 -3.32 6.45 17.30
C THR A 224 -3.71 5.10 16.70
N HIS A 225 -2.93 4.06 16.99
CA HIS A 225 -3.18 2.70 16.55
C HIS A 225 -3.58 1.83 17.75
N VAL A 226 -4.78 1.27 17.70
CA VAL A 226 -5.30 0.38 18.75
C VAL A 226 -5.32 -1.05 18.22
N CYS A 227 -4.35 -1.85 18.65
CA CYS A 227 -4.21 -3.25 18.24
C CYS A 227 -4.10 -4.16 19.47
N PRO A 228 -5.00 -5.14 19.67
CA PRO A 228 -6.18 -5.44 18.85
C PRO A 228 -7.27 -4.37 18.97
N ALA A 229 -8.01 -4.16 17.88
CA ALA A 229 -9.09 -3.19 17.81
C ALA A 229 -10.24 -3.55 18.77
N LYS A 230 -10.76 -2.57 19.49
CA LYS A 230 -11.90 -2.74 20.43
C LYS A 230 -13.23 -2.70 19.65
N ILE A 231 -13.58 -3.80 19.02
CA ILE A 231 -14.81 -3.99 18.24
C ILE A 231 -15.53 -5.27 18.69
N LEU A 232 -16.78 -5.44 18.25
CA LEU A 232 -17.56 -6.64 18.59
C LEU A 232 -16.87 -7.90 18.07
N PRO A 233 -16.85 -9.01 18.85
CA PRO A 233 -16.14 -10.25 18.49
C PRO A 233 -16.53 -10.81 17.10
N ASN A 234 -17.80 -10.77 16.74
CA ASN A 234 -18.29 -11.24 15.44
C ASN A 234 -17.77 -10.38 14.28
N ILE A 235 -17.65 -9.08 14.49
CA ILE A 235 -17.06 -8.13 13.51
C ILE A 235 -15.56 -8.39 13.40
N TYR A 236 -14.87 -8.57 14.54
CA TYR A 236 -13.44 -8.89 14.59
C TYR A 236 -13.10 -10.13 13.76
N GLN A 237 -13.85 -11.22 13.98
CA GLN A 237 -13.64 -12.47 13.22
C GLN A 237 -13.93 -12.29 11.72
N LYS A 238 -14.95 -11.54 11.36
CA LYS A 238 -15.26 -11.22 9.97
C LYS A 238 -14.10 -10.49 9.28
N TYR A 239 -13.50 -9.50 9.96
CA TYR A 239 -12.34 -8.77 9.43
C TYR A 239 -11.11 -9.65 9.27
N LYS A 240 -10.84 -10.59 10.18
CA LYS A 240 -9.72 -11.55 10.03
C LYS A 240 -9.92 -12.52 8.86
N GLN A 241 -11.15 -12.91 8.56
CA GLN A 241 -11.46 -13.80 7.44
C GLN A 241 -11.42 -13.12 6.07
N TRP A 242 -11.69 -11.83 5.99
CA TRP A 242 -11.75 -11.07 4.74
C TRP A 242 -10.44 -11.05 3.95
N PRO A 243 -9.29 -10.74 4.55
CA PRO A 243 -8.02 -10.78 3.87
C PRO A 243 -7.67 -12.16 3.31
N LEU A 244 -7.95 -13.22 4.08
CA LEU A 244 -7.65 -14.60 3.66
C LEU A 244 -8.49 -15.06 2.46
N ARG A 245 -9.74 -14.61 2.34
CA ARG A 245 -10.57 -14.87 1.16
C ARG A 245 -9.99 -14.24 -0.11
N ARG A 246 -9.35 -13.07 0.01
CA ARG A 246 -8.66 -12.42 -1.10
C ARG A 246 -7.46 -13.22 -1.60
N ILE A 247 -6.65 -13.76 -0.70
CA ILE A 247 -5.42 -14.51 -1.01
C ILE A 247 -5.78 -15.85 -1.67
N GLY A 248 -6.74 -16.60 -1.14
CA GLY A 248 -7.13 -17.90 -1.66
C GLY A 248 -7.77 -17.88 -3.05
N GLN A 249 -8.33 -16.74 -3.47
CA GLN A 249 -9.00 -16.60 -4.78
C GLN A 249 -8.11 -15.92 -5.84
N SER A 250 -7.05 -15.22 -5.46
CA SER A 250 -6.13 -14.58 -6.40
C SER A 250 -5.00 -15.50 -6.89
N GLY A 251 -4.96 -16.76 -6.45
CA GLY A 251 -3.90 -17.70 -6.83
C GLY A 251 -2.50 -17.28 -6.35
N VAL A 252 -2.42 -16.37 -5.39
CA VAL A 252 -1.17 -15.96 -4.76
C VAL A 252 -0.83 -16.97 -3.66
N GLY A 253 -0.40 -18.14 -4.08
CA GLY A 253 0.40 -19.03 -3.26
C GLY A 253 1.85 -18.54 -3.30
N ALA A 254 2.49 -18.55 -2.16
CA ALA A 254 3.89 -18.18 -1.98
C ALA A 254 4.83 -19.01 -2.85
#